data_0452389d658aa131a580ba788c81fac8
#
_entry.id   0452389d658aa131a580ba788c81fac8
#
_cell.length_a   1.000
_cell.length_b   1.000
_cell.length_c   1.000
_cell.angle_alpha   90.00
_cell.angle_beta   90.00
_cell.angle_gamma   90.00
#
_symmetry.space_group_name_H-M   'P 1'
#
loop_
_entity.id
_entity.type
_entity.pdbx_description
1 polymer ?
#
loop_
_entity_poly.entity_id
_entity_poly.type
_entity_poly.pdbx_seq_one_letter_code
_entity_poly.pdbx_strand_id
1 'polypeptide(L)'
;AASDVYKRQVNNGLAAIPYPSEPDNLYAPIRYELSLGGKRIRPVLMLMACELFGTDYHRAISPAIGLEMFHNFTLLHDDVMDNADVRRGKPAVHKVWNENTAVLSGDAMQILAYMQMSEAPDFCRKEVLDIFSKTALEICEGQQYDMEFESRDDVSEEEYLEMIRLKTAVLLGGALKIGAVIAEAHPSDADRLYRFGENIGLAFQLKDDYLDV
;
A
#
# COMPACT_ATOMS: atom_id res chain seq x y z
N ALA A 1 -18.82 11.90 -5.81
CA ALA A 1 -18.07 12.55 -4.72
C ALA A 1 -16.62 12.79 -5.14
N ALA A 2 -15.87 13.65 -4.42
CA ALA A 2 -14.44 13.90 -4.72
C ALA A 2 -13.63 12.59 -4.68
N SER A 3 -13.91 11.72 -3.71
CA SER A 3 -13.29 10.40 -3.60
C SER A 3 -13.42 9.52 -4.86
N ASP A 4 -14.52 9.63 -5.58
CA ASP A 4 -14.72 8.87 -6.82
C ASP A 4 -13.84 9.41 -7.96
N VAL A 5 -13.58 10.71 -7.98
CA VAL A 5 -12.67 11.34 -8.94
C VAL A 5 -11.24 10.82 -8.69
N TYR A 6 -10.78 10.86 -7.44
CA TYR A 6 -9.44 10.38 -7.07
C TYR A 6 -9.27 8.88 -7.38
N LYS A 7 -10.26 8.06 -7.01
CA LYS A 7 -10.24 6.63 -7.31
C LYS A 7 -10.12 6.36 -8.81
N ARG A 8 -10.87 7.11 -9.62
CA ARG A 8 -10.80 7.01 -11.09
C ARG A 8 -9.43 7.42 -11.62
N GLN A 9 -8.85 8.51 -11.10
CA GLN A 9 -7.51 8.96 -11.49
C GLN A 9 -6.44 7.91 -11.16
N VAL A 10 -6.49 7.32 -9.97
CA VAL A 10 -5.58 6.24 -9.58
C VAL A 10 -5.75 5.01 -10.48
N ASN A 11 -6.97 4.57 -10.74
CA ASN A 11 -7.21 3.43 -11.62
C ASN A 11 -6.73 3.68 -13.05
N ASN A 12 -6.97 4.88 -13.59
CA ASN A 12 -6.47 5.26 -14.93
C ASN A 12 -4.93 5.26 -14.95
N GLY A 13 -4.29 5.79 -13.91
CA GLY A 13 -2.83 5.80 -13.78
C GLY A 13 -2.24 4.40 -13.73
N LEU A 14 -2.82 3.51 -12.93
CA LEU A 14 -2.41 2.10 -12.85
C LEU A 14 -2.54 1.38 -14.21
N ALA A 15 -3.64 1.62 -14.92
CA ALA A 15 -3.89 1.04 -16.24
C ALA A 15 -2.96 1.61 -17.33
N ALA A 16 -2.46 2.84 -17.16
CA ALA A 16 -1.60 3.52 -18.12
C ALA A 16 -0.11 3.22 -17.95
N ILE A 17 0.29 2.42 -16.96
CA ILE A 17 1.71 2.07 -16.76
C ILE A 17 2.23 1.32 -17.98
N PRO A 18 3.30 1.82 -18.63
CA PRO A 18 3.85 1.19 -19.83
C PRO A 18 4.76 0.01 -19.45
N TYR A 19 4.19 -1.18 -19.31
CA TYR A 19 5.00 -2.38 -19.12
C TYR A 19 5.67 -2.80 -20.42
N PRO A 20 6.93 -3.30 -20.38
CA PRO A 20 7.51 -4.01 -21.50
C PRO A 20 6.66 -5.19 -21.94
N SER A 21 6.69 -5.55 -23.23
CA SER A 21 5.98 -6.73 -23.74
C SER A 21 6.63 -8.03 -23.29
N GLU A 22 7.94 -8.00 -23.02
CA GLU A 22 8.71 -9.16 -22.59
C GLU A 22 9.61 -8.84 -21.38
N PRO A 23 9.87 -9.80 -20.49
CA PRO A 23 9.24 -11.12 -20.45
C PRO A 23 7.78 -11.05 -19.94
N ASP A 24 6.83 -11.55 -20.73
CA ASP A 24 5.40 -11.41 -20.41
C ASP A 24 5.04 -12.06 -19.07
N ASN A 25 5.63 -13.21 -18.73
CA ASN A 25 5.39 -13.87 -17.45
C ASN A 25 5.87 -13.09 -16.20
N LEU A 26 6.62 -12.00 -16.38
CA LEU A 26 6.93 -11.06 -15.30
C LEU A 26 5.83 -10.01 -15.14
N TYR A 27 5.34 -9.47 -16.25
CA TYR A 27 4.42 -8.33 -16.26
C TYR A 27 2.94 -8.70 -16.32
N ALA A 28 2.58 -9.85 -16.92
CA ALA A 28 1.20 -10.32 -16.96
C ALA A 28 0.63 -10.58 -15.55
N PRO A 29 1.36 -11.18 -14.59
CA PRO A 29 0.88 -11.31 -13.21
C PRO A 29 0.65 -9.97 -12.52
N ILE A 30 1.50 -8.95 -12.79
CA ILE A 30 1.34 -7.60 -12.26
C ILE A 30 0.05 -6.96 -12.78
N ARG A 31 -0.17 -7.02 -14.10
CA ARG A 31 -1.41 -6.53 -14.72
C ARG A 31 -2.64 -7.23 -14.16
N TYR A 32 -2.55 -8.55 -13.98
CA TYR A 32 -3.61 -9.35 -13.40
C TYR A 32 -3.95 -8.90 -11.98
N GLU A 33 -2.96 -8.84 -11.06
CA GLU A 33 -3.16 -8.43 -9.66
C GLU A 33 -3.80 -7.03 -9.58
N LEU A 34 -3.28 -6.06 -10.30
CA LEU A 34 -3.82 -4.70 -10.32
C LEU A 34 -5.23 -4.62 -10.92
N SER A 35 -5.58 -5.53 -11.83
CA SER A 35 -6.91 -5.61 -12.46
C SER A 35 -7.98 -6.19 -11.54
N LEU A 36 -7.60 -6.88 -10.45
CA LEU A 36 -8.55 -7.42 -9.47
C LEU A 36 -9.34 -6.31 -8.74
N GLY A 37 -8.97 -5.07 -8.94
CA GLY A 37 -9.67 -3.92 -8.40
C GLY A 37 -9.31 -3.64 -6.94
N GLY A 38 -10.22 -3.00 -6.21
CA GLY A 38 -10.06 -2.65 -4.80
C GLY A 38 -10.72 -1.32 -4.45
N LYS A 39 -10.78 -1.03 -3.14
CA LYS A 39 -11.37 0.22 -2.63
C LYS A 39 -10.50 1.44 -2.92
N ARG A 40 -9.19 1.27 -3.13
CA ARG A 40 -8.19 2.33 -3.38
C ARG A 40 -8.15 3.38 -2.25
N ILE A 41 -8.40 2.97 -1.02
CA ILE A 41 -8.50 3.91 0.12
C ILE A 41 -7.18 4.65 0.35
N ARG A 42 -6.05 3.93 0.34
CA ARG A 42 -4.73 4.49 0.64
C ARG A 42 -4.31 5.59 -0.34
N PRO A 43 -4.31 5.36 -1.65
CA PRO A 43 -3.97 6.41 -2.60
C PRO A 43 -4.99 7.56 -2.60
N VAL A 44 -6.28 7.30 -2.41
CA VAL A 44 -7.31 8.35 -2.29
C VAL A 44 -7.03 9.24 -1.08
N LEU A 45 -6.67 8.67 0.08
CA LEU A 45 -6.31 9.45 1.27
C LEU A 45 -5.05 10.31 1.04
N MET A 46 -4.05 9.82 0.29
CA MET A 46 -2.88 10.63 -0.08
C MET A 46 -3.28 11.85 -0.91
N LEU A 47 -4.14 11.67 -1.92
CA LEU A 47 -4.60 12.77 -2.77
C LEU A 47 -5.46 13.77 -1.98
N MET A 48 -6.34 13.29 -1.10
CA MET A 48 -7.14 14.12 -0.21
C MET A 48 -6.26 14.94 0.76
N ALA A 49 -5.22 14.33 1.33
CA ALA A 49 -4.29 15.03 2.20
C ALA A 49 -3.53 16.15 1.44
N CYS A 50 -3.14 15.89 0.19
CA CYS A 50 -2.52 16.91 -0.66
C CYS A 50 -3.47 18.11 -0.87
N GLU A 51 -4.71 17.85 -1.21
CA GLU A 51 -5.70 18.91 -1.48
C GLU A 51 -6.16 19.63 -0.21
N LEU A 52 -6.15 18.95 0.95
CA LEU A 52 -6.49 19.54 2.25
C LEU A 52 -5.65 20.79 2.58
N PHE A 53 -4.41 20.82 2.13
CA PHE A 53 -3.50 21.96 2.31
C PHE A 53 -3.47 22.90 1.10
N GLY A 54 -4.45 22.81 0.21
CA GLY A 54 -4.63 23.74 -0.92
C GLY A 54 -3.72 23.51 -2.12
N THR A 55 -3.06 22.35 -2.18
CA THR A 55 -2.19 21.97 -3.31
C THR A 55 -2.95 21.12 -4.30
N ASP A 56 -2.69 21.30 -5.60
CA ASP A 56 -3.25 20.47 -6.65
C ASP A 56 -2.81 19.00 -6.45
N TYR A 57 -3.78 18.13 -6.23
CA TYR A 57 -3.57 16.70 -5.99
C TYR A 57 -2.83 15.99 -7.14
N HIS A 58 -2.80 16.55 -8.34
CA HIS A 58 -2.04 15.98 -9.45
C HIS A 58 -0.56 15.85 -9.15
N ARG A 59 0.00 16.66 -8.24
CA ARG A 59 1.39 16.53 -7.79
C ARG A 59 1.66 15.23 -7.03
N ALA A 60 0.63 14.61 -6.46
CA ALA A 60 0.71 13.37 -5.69
C ALA A 60 0.23 12.13 -6.46
N ILE A 61 -0.18 12.25 -7.72
CA ILE A 61 -0.73 11.12 -8.49
C ILE A 61 0.28 9.98 -8.64
N SER A 62 1.51 10.26 -9.08
CA SER A 62 2.54 9.21 -9.23
C SER A 62 2.89 8.55 -7.89
N PRO A 63 3.16 9.29 -6.79
CA PRO A 63 3.30 8.69 -5.46
C PRO A 63 2.08 7.86 -5.01
N ALA A 64 0.86 8.31 -5.31
CA ALA A 64 -0.35 7.57 -4.97
C ALA A 64 -0.47 6.24 -5.75
N ILE A 65 -0.09 6.25 -7.05
CA ILE A 65 0.01 5.04 -7.87
C ILE A 65 1.08 4.10 -7.29
N GLY A 66 2.24 4.62 -6.92
CA GLY A 66 3.31 3.86 -6.28
C GLY A 66 2.86 3.20 -4.99
N LEU A 67 2.14 3.93 -4.13
CA LEU A 67 1.60 3.41 -2.88
C LEU A 67 0.61 2.27 -3.10
N GLU A 68 -0.30 2.41 -4.06
CA GLU A 68 -1.27 1.35 -4.39
C GLU A 68 -0.59 0.13 -5.01
N MET A 69 0.42 0.34 -5.85
CA MET A 69 1.24 -0.73 -6.41
C MET A 69 1.98 -1.49 -5.31
N PHE A 70 2.59 -0.79 -4.36
CA PHE A 70 3.22 -1.38 -3.19
C PHE A 70 2.22 -2.19 -2.34
N HIS A 71 1.03 -1.64 -2.08
CA HIS A 71 -0.01 -2.37 -1.36
C HIS A 71 -0.41 -3.67 -2.06
N ASN A 72 -0.59 -3.67 -3.39
CA ASN A 72 -0.92 -4.88 -4.12
C ASN A 72 0.27 -5.86 -4.18
N PHE A 73 1.52 -5.38 -4.17
CA PHE A 73 2.70 -6.21 -3.97
C PHE A 73 2.63 -6.98 -2.64
N THR A 74 2.32 -6.29 -1.53
CA THR A 74 2.22 -6.97 -0.24
C THR A 74 1.12 -8.02 -0.23
N LEU A 75 -0.04 -7.75 -0.85
CA LEU A 75 -1.13 -8.71 -0.97
C LEU A 75 -0.74 -9.94 -1.80
N LEU A 76 0.00 -9.73 -2.89
CA LEU A 76 0.47 -10.82 -3.76
C LEU A 76 1.44 -11.74 -3.02
N HIS A 77 2.38 -11.20 -2.26
CA HIS A 77 3.32 -11.99 -1.45
C HIS A 77 2.62 -12.66 -0.26
N ASP A 78 1.69 -11.97 0.41
CA ASP A 78 0.84 -12.54 1.45
C ASP A 78 0.12 -13.79 0.94
N ASP A 79 -0.51 -13.71 -0.24
CA ASP A 79 -1.21 -14.86 -0.84
C ASP A 79 -0.31 -16.06 -1.07
N VAL A 80 0.97 -15.84 -1.41
CA VAL A 80 1.95 -16.93 -1.55
C VAL A 80 2.30 -17.52 -0.19
N MET A 81 2.57 -16.67 0.81
CA MET A 81 2.95 -17.10 2.16
C MET A 81 1.82 -17.88 2.85
N ASP A 82 0.58 -17.42 2.69
CA ASP A 82 -0.61 -18.03 3.28
C ASP A 82 -1.18 -19.19 2.41
N ASN A 83 -0.58 -19.46 1.24
CA ASN A 83 -1.09 -20.41 0.26
C ASN A 83 -2.58 -20.17 -0.08
N ALA A 84 -2.99 -18.91 -0.16
CA ALA A 84 -4.36 -18.52 -0.40
C ALA A 84 -4.83 -18.92 -1.81
N ASP A 85 -6.04 -19.47 -1.93
CA ASP A 85 -6.58 -19.89 -3.24
C ASP A 85 -7.14 -18.72 -4.05
N VAL A 86 -7.70 -17.72 -3.36
CA VAL A 86 -8.43 -16.62 -4.00
C VAL A 86 -8.07 -15.26 -3.41
N ARG A 87 -8.06 -14.24 -4.28
CA ARG A 87 -7.99 -12.82 -3.92
C ARG A 87 -9.13 -12.07 -4.60
N ARG A 88 -9.97 -11.38 -3.80
CA ARG A 88 -11.12 -10.60 -4.32
C ARG A 88 -12.05 -11.42 -5.24
N GLY A 89 -12.27 -12.70 -4.90
CA GLY A 89 -13.15 -13.61 -5.65
C GLY A 89 -12.55 -14.17 -6.96
N LYS A 90 -11.27 -13.95 -7.20
CA LYS A 90 -10.52 -14.51 -8.34
C LYS A 90 -9.35 -15.35 -7.82
N PRO A 91 -8.86 -16.33 -8.60
CA PRO A 91 -7.69 -17.10 -8.21
C PRO A 91 -6.50 -16.19 -7.88
N ALA A 92 -5.76 -16.50 -6.81
CA ALA A 92 -4.52 -15.80 -6.48
C ALA A 92 -3.47 -15.98 -7.57
N VAL A 93 -2.53 -15.02 -7.70
CA VAL A 93 -1.52 -15.02 -8.78
C VAL A 93 -0.75 -16.34 -8.85
N HIS A 94 -0.31 -16.88 -7.71
CA HIS A 94 0.46 -18.14 -7.67
C HIS A 94 -0.37 -19.37 -8.08
N LYS A 95 -1.70 -19.29 -8.04
CA LYS A 95 -2.60 -20.34 -8.54
C LYS A 95 -2.81 -20.24 -10.05
N VAL A 96 -2.74 -19.03 -10.63
CA VAL A 96 -2.84 -18.82 -12.08
C VAL A 96 -1.52 -19.16 -12.78
N TRP A 97 -0.39 -18.73 -12.19
CA TRP A 97 0.96 -19.01 -12.71
C TRP A 97 1.65 -20.09 -11.87
N ASN A 98 2.53 -19.66 -10.96
CA ASN A 98 3.19 -20.49 -9.95
C ASN A 98 3.81 -19.58 -8.89
N GLU A 99 4.29 -20.16 -7.78
CA GLU A 99 4.88 -19.42 -6.66
C GLU A 99 6.09 -18.59 -7.07
N ASN A 100 7.05 -19.18 -7.82
CA ASN A 100 8.25 -18.46 -8.22
C ASN A 100 7.94 -17.24 -9.10
N THR A 101 7.01 -17.38 -10.03
CA THR A 101 6.54 -16.27 -10.86
C THR A 101 5.85 -15.20 -10.01
N ALA A 102 4.99 -15.60 -9.05
CA ALA A 102 4.33 -14.66 -8.15
C ALA A 102 5.35 -13.89 -7.30
N VAL A 103 6.32 -14.56 -6.70
CA VAL A 103 7.40 -13.91 -5.93
C VAL A 103 8.15 -12.90 -6.78
N LEU A 104 8.63 -13.30 -7.95
CA LEU A 104 9.43 -12.41 -8.82
C LEU A 104 8.60 -11.22 -9.35
N SER A 105 7.34 -11.46 -9.71
CA SER A 105 6.44 -10.38 -10.14
C SER A 105 6.14 -9.40 -9.00
N GLY A 106 6.00 -9.89 -7.77
CA GLY A 106 5.89 -9.06 -6.57
C GLY A 106 7.14 -8.20 -6.34
N ASP A 107 8.33 -8.79 -6.46
CA ASP A 107 9.59 -8.03 -6.36
C ASP A 107 9.65 -6.91 -7.42
N ALA A 108 9.25 -7.21 -8.65
CA ALA A 108 9.18 -6.21 -9.70
C ALA A 108 8.14 -5.12 -9.38
N MET A 109 6.99 -5.47 -8.81
CA MET A 109 5.99 -4.49 -8.35
C MET A 109 6.56 -3.56 -7.29
N GLN A 110 7.34 -4.07 -6.34
CA GLN A 110 7.98 -3.26 -5.32
C GLN A 110 8.94 -2.24 -5.95
N ILE A 111 9.76 -2.66 -6.91
CA ILE A 111 10.68 -1.77 -7.63
C ILE A 111 9.89 -0.70 -8.39
N LEU A 112 8.85 -1.09 -9.12
CA LEU A 112 7.98 -0.17 -9.86
C LEU A 112 7.28 0.82 -8.93
N ALA A 113 6.88 0.38 -7.73
CA ALA A 113 6.30 1.26 -6.72
C ALA A 113 7.30 2.35 -6.28
N TYR A 114 8.56 1.99 -6.04
CA TYR A 114 9.61 2.95 -5.73
C TYR A 114 9.89 3.91 -6.89
N MET A 115 9.86 3.43 -8.12
CA MET A 115 9.99 4.30 -9.31
C MET A 115 8.87 5.34 -9.35
N GLN A 116 7.61 4.94 -9.14
CA GLN A 116 6.48 5.86 -9.09
C GLN A 116 6.57 6.84 -7.90
N MET A 117 7.00 6.35 -6.73
CA MET A 117 7.18 7.19 -5.55
C MET A 117 8.29 8.24 -5.75
N SER A 118 9.34 7.89 -6.51
CA SER A 118 10.45 8.79 -6.85
C SER A 118 10.07 9.93 -7.79
N GLU A 119 8.88 9.86 -8.41
CA GLU A 119 8.32 10.97 -9.21
C GLU A 119 7.69 12.08 -8.34
N ALA A 120 7.79 11.99 -7.01
CA ALA A 120 7.43 13.10 -6.12
C ALA A 120 8.22 14.38 -6.50
N PRO A 121 7.64 15.58 -6.24
CA PRO A 121 8.31 16.85 -6.54
C PRO A 121 9.72 16.93 -5.95
N ASP A 122 10.65 17.52 -6.68
CA ASP A 122 12.09 17.57 -6.33
C ASP A 122 12.36 18.09 -4.92
N PHE A 123 11.60 19.10 -4.49
CA PHE A 123 11.77 19.74 -3.18
C PHE A 123 11.49 18.81 -1.99
N CYS A 124 10.68 17.76 -2.16
CA CYS A 124 10.30 16.82 -1.11
C CYS A 124 10.60 15.37 -1.43
N ARG A 125 11.15 15.05 -2.60
CA ARG A 125 11.36 13.66 -3.04
C ARG A 125 12.11 12.80 -2.03
N LYS A 126 13.18 13.33 -1.46
CA LYS A 126 13.96 12.59 -0.46
C LYS A 126 13.13 12.29 0.78
N GLU A 127 12.41 13.27 1.32
CA GLU A 127 11.55 13.09 2.48
C GLU A 127 10.42 12.09 2.20
N VAL A 128 9.78 12.17 1.04
CA VAL A 128 8.76 11.22 0.60
C VAL A 128 9.32 9.79 0.54
N LEU A 129 10.49 9.59 -0.04
CA LEU A 129 11.15 8.28 -0.09
C LEU A 129 11.57 7.80 1.31
N ASP A 130 12.04 8.67 2.18
CA ASP A 130 12.39 8.31 3.56
C ASP A 130 11.14 7.81 4.34
N ILE A 131 10.02 8.51 4.23
CA ILE A 131 8.75 8.12 4.85
C ILE A 131 8.28 6.78 4.28
N PHE A 132 8.28 6.64 2.96
CA PHE A 132 7.83 5.43 2.29
C PHE A 132 8.72 4.23 2.64
N SER A 133 10.04 4.37 2.61
CA SER A 133 10.98 3.30 2.91
C SER A 133 10.87 2.82 4.36
N LYS A 134 10.72 3.76 5.32
CA LYS A 134 10.45 3.40 6.71
C LYS A 134 9.16 2.61 6.84
N THR A 135 8.07 3.11 6.23
CA THR A 135 6.76 2.45 6.24
C THR A 135 6.83 1.05 5.61
N ALA A 136 7.53 0.92 4.49
CA ALA A 136 7.71 -0.37 3.81
C ALA A 136 8.44 -1.39 4.69
N LEU A 137 9.48 -0.96 5.42
CA LEU A 137 10.20 -1.81 6.35
C LEU A 137 9.33 -2.22 7.55
N GLU A 138 8.58 -1.28 8.13
CA GLU A 138 7.65 -1.54 9.22
C GLU A 138 6.57 -2.57 8.83
N ILE A 139 6.11 -2.55 7.57
CA ILE A 139 5.18 -3.57 7.06
C ILE A 139 5.82 -4.96 7.00
N CYS A 140 7.08 -5.05 6.60
CA CYS A 140 7.81 -6.33 6.63
C CYS A 140 7.96 -6.85 8.09
N GLU A 141 8.25 -5.96 9.04
CA GLU A 141 8.32 -6.31 10.46
C GLU A 141 6.96 -6.81 10.97
N GLY A 142 5.87 -6.13 10.61
CA GLY A 142 4.51 -6.53 10.97
C GLY A 142 4.13 -7.89 10.38
N GLN A 143 4.48 -8.16 9.13
CA GLN A 143 4.26 -9.46 8.50
C GLN A 143 5.07 -10.57 9.19
N GLN A 144 6.30 -10.29 9.61
CA GLN A 144 7.11 -11.25 10.34
C GLN A 144 6.49 -11.60 11.70
N TYR A 145 6.00 -10.60 12.46
CA TYR A 145 5.28 -10.85 13.71
C TYR A 145 4.02 -11.69 13.49
N ASP A 146 3.24 -11.38 12.45
CA ASP A 146 2.04 -12.15 12.12
C ASP A 146 2.33 -13.63 11.91
N MET A 147 3.35 -13.95 11.11
CA MET A 147 3.82 -15.32 10.88
C MET A 147 4.32 -16.00 12.17
N GLU A 148 5.05 -15.29 13.02
CA GLU A 148 5.55 -15.83 14.29
C GLU A 148 4.41 -16.11 15.26
N PHE A 149 3.36 -15.29 15.27
CA PHE A 149 2.21 -15.43 16.16
C PHE A 149 1.35 -16.65 15.84
N GLU A 150 1.36 -17.15 14.59
CA GLU A 150 0.66 -18.39 14.22
C GLU A 150 1.11 -19.62 15.04
N SER A 151 2.35 -19.61 15.53
CA SER A 151 2.95 -20.71 16.31
C SER A 151 2.99 -20.46 17.83
N ARG A 152 2.39 -19.34 18.30
CA ARG A 152 2.43 -18.92 19.71
C ARG A 152 1.04 -18.89 20.32
N ASP A 153 0.91 -19.42 21.53
CA ASP A 153 -0.34 -19.40 22.34
C ASP A 153 -0.31 -18.29 23.43
N ASP A 154 0.80 -17.53 23.53
CA ASP A 154 1.07 -16.56 24.59
C ASP A 154 1.16 -15.11 24.13
N VAL A 155 0.61 -14.81 22.93
CA VAL A 155 0.62 -13.45 22.36
C VAL A 155 -0.21 -12.50 23.21
N SER A 156 0.41 -11.42 23.71
CA SER A 156 -0.28 -10.40 24.48
C SER A 156 -1.11 -9.46 23.59
N GLU A 157 -2.05 -8.74 24.20
CA GLU A 157 -2.83 -7.70 23.49
C GLU A 157 -1.92 -6.61 22.92
N GLU A 158 -0.90 -6.19 23.67
CA GLU A 158 0.05 -5.19 23.20
C GLU A 158 0.85 -5.67 21.99
N GLU A 159 1.33 -6.92 21.99
CA GLU A 159 2.04 -7.52 20.85
C GLU A 159 1.13 -7.59 19.63
N TYR A 160 -0.11 -8.02 19.80
CA TYR A 160 -1.09 -8.08 18.74
C TYR A 160 -1.40 -6.69 18.15
N LEU A 161 -1.63 -5.67 18.99
CA LEU A 161 -1.85 -4.29 18.55
C LEU A 161 -0.65 -3.72 17.80
N GLU A 162 0.57 -4.03 18.24
CA GLU A 162 1.78 -3.60 17.54
C GLU A 162 1.91 -4.29 16.18
N MET A 163 1.62 -5.58 16.10
CA MET A 163 1.63 -6.32 14.83
C MET A 163 0.66 -5.71 13.81
N ILE A 164 -0.61 -5.45 14.18
CA ILE A 164 -1.57 -4.83 13.26
C ILE A 164 -1.24 -3.37 12.95
N ARG A 165 -0.63 -2.64 13.89
CA ARG A 165 -0.12 -1.30 13.62
C ARG A 165 0.91 -1.33 12.50
N LEU A 166 1.91 -2.19 12.60
CA LEU A 166 2.98 -2.34 11.61
C LEU A 166 2.46 -2.91 10.28
N LYS A 167 1.71 -4.01 10.33
CA LYS A 167 1.23 -4.70 9.12
C LYS A 167 0.23 -3.86 8.32
N THR A 168 -0.65 -3.09 8.97
CA THR A 168 -1.81 -2.45 8.34
C THR A 168 -1.85 -0.94 8.51
N ALA A 169 -1.69 -0.43 9.74
CA ALA A 169 -1.99 0.96 10.07
C ALA A 169 -0.94 1.95 9.54
N VAL A 170 0.34 1.60 9.57
CA VAL A 170 1.43 2.51 9.16
C VAL A 170 1.32 2.94 7.69
N LEU A 171 0.76 2.10 6.82
CA LEU A 171 0.59 2.45 5.41
C LEU A 171 -0.47 3.53 5.20
N LEU A 172 -1.53 3.55 6.02
CA LEU A 172 -2.52 4.62 6.02
C LEU A 172 -1.92 5.93 6.58
N GLY A 173 -1.17 5.83 7.67
CA GLY A 173 -0.41 6.95 8.22
C GLY A 173 0.57 7.54 7.22
N GLY A 174 1.37 6.68 6.58
CA GLY A 174 2.33 7.07 5.54
C GLY A 174 1.68 7.73 4.33
N ALA A 175 0.53 7.20 3.88
CA ALA A 175 -0.24 7.78 2.77
C ALA A 175 -0.62 9.24 3.05
N LEU A 176 -1.23 9.50 4.21
CA LEU A 176 -1.65 10.84 4.63
C LEU A 176 -0.46 11.77 4.82
N LYS A 177 0.61 11.31 5.47
CA LYS A 177 1.81 12.11 5.70
C LYS A 177 2.50 12.49 4.39
N ILE A 178 2.65 11.56 3.46
CA ILE A 178 3.23 11.84 2.14
C ILE A 178 2.42 12.89 1.39
N GLY A 179 1.10 12.78 1.37
CA GLY A 179 0.23 13.78 0.75
C GLY A 179 0.41 15.18 1.36
N ALA A 180 0.49 15.26 2.69
CA ALA A 180 0.75 16.51 3.40
C ALA A 180 2.13 17.11 3.08
N VAL A 181 3.18 16.29 3.02
CA VAL A 181 4.55 16.72 2.68
C VAL A 181 4.61 17.26 1.25
N ILE A 182 3.97 16.59 0.29
CA ILE A 182 3.89 17.07 -1.11
C ILE A 182 3.15 18.42 -1.18
N ALA A 183 2.20 18.65 -0.29
CA ALA A 183 1.47 19.91 -0.18
C ALA A 183 2.18 20.99 0.64
N GLU A 184 3.41 20.76 1.04
CA GLU A 184 4.20 21.71 1.85
C GLU A 184 3.54 22.07 3.20
N ALA A 185 2.77 21.13 3.78
CA ALA A 185 2.16 21.29 5.09
C ALA A 185 3.21 21.48 6.18
N HIS A 186 2.85 22.17 7.25
CA HIS A 186 3.74 22.27 8.39
C HIS A 186 4.04 20.87 8.95
N PRO A 187 5.30 20.57 9.35
CA PRO A 187 5.67 19.23 9.83
C PRO A 187 4.77 18.68 10.94
N SER A 188 4.31 19.54 11.86
CA SER A 188 3.40 19.12 12.93
C SER A 188 2.03 18.68 12.41
N ASP A 189 1.55 19.23 11.30
CA ASP A 189 0.27 18.85 10.71
C ASP A 189 0.41 17.56 9.90
N ALA A 190 1.53 17.39 9.22
CA ALA A 190 1.88 16.11 8.58
C ALA A 190 1.96 14.96 9.60
N ASP A 191 2.57 15.21 10.78
CA ASP A 191 2.65 14.23 11.88
C ASP A 191 1.27 13.93 12.50
N ARG A 192 0.40 14.93 12.61
CA ARG A 192 -0.99 14.73 13.08
C ARG A 192 -1.77 13.86 12.12
N LEU A 193 -1.64 14.08 10.80
CA LEU A 193 -2.27 13.25 9.79
C LEU A 193 -1.73 11.82 9.79
N TYR A 194 -0.42 11.64 10.01
CA TYR A 194 0.15 10.31 10.18
C TYR A 194 -0.53 9.55 11.33
N ARG A 195 -0.61 10.16 12.52
CA ARG A 195 -1.26 9.57 13.70
C ARG A 195 -2.75 9.29 13.47
N PHE A 196 -3.43 10.19 12.77
CA PHE A 196 -4.83 10.00 12.39
C PHE A 196 -4.98 8.76 11.50
N GLY A 197 -4.12 8.59 10.49
CA GLY A 197 -4.12 7.43 9.61
C GLY A 197 -3.81 6.13 10.34
N GLU A 198 -2.83 6.13 11.25
CA GLU A 198 -2.54 4.98 12.11
C GLU A 198 -3.76 4.56 12.95
N ASN A 199 -4.40 5.51 13.61
CA ASN A 199 -5.56 5.24 14.46
C ASN A 199 -6.74 4.69 13.66
N ILE A 200 -7.00 5.23 12.47
CA ILE A 200 -8.03 4.69 11.57
C ILE A 200 -7.66 3.27 11.12
N GLY A 201 -6.41 3.03 10.79
CA GLY A 201 -5.94 1.71 10.37
C GLY A 201 -6.10 0.66 11.47
N LEU A 202 -5.75 1.00 12.71
CA LEU A 202 -5.97 0.15 13.88
C LEU A 202 -7.46 -0.14 14.09
N ALA A 203 -8.31 0.89 14.09
CA ALA A 203 -9.74 0.74 14.26
C ALA A 203 -10.37 -0.10 13.15
N PHE A 204 -9.91 0.03 11.91
CA PHE A 204 -10.37 -0.75 10.77
C PHE A 204 -10.01 -2.22 10.94
N GLN A 205 -8.77 -2.54 11.27
CA GLN A 205 -8.32 -3.93 11.45
C GLN A 205 -9.04 -4.60 12.63
N LEU A 206 -9.12 -3.93 13.78
CA LEU A 206 -9.85 -4.45 14.94
C LEU A 206 -11.31 -4.75 14.63
N LYS A 207 -11.94 -3.91 13.80
CA LYS A 207 -13.32 -4.14 13.37
C LYS A 207 -13.44 -5.35 12.44
N ASP A 208 -12.51 -5.49 11.49
CA ASP A 208 -12.52 -6.64 10.57
C ASP A 208 -12.31 -7.94 11.36
N ASP A 209 -11.34 -7.99 12.27
CA ASP A 209 -11.07 -9.17 13.10
C ASP A 209 -12.25 -9.52 14.01
N TYR A 210 -12.95 -8.50 14.54
CA TYR A 210 -14.17 -8.72 15.35
C TYR A 210 -15.33 -9.28 14.54
N LEU A 211 -15.41 -9.00 13.24
CA LEU A 211 -16.50 -9.49 12.39
C LEU A 211 -16.23 -10.90 11.85
N ASP A 212 -14.97 -11.35 11.90
CA ASP A 212 -14.55 -12.68 11.42
C ASP A 212 -14.68 -13.76 12.53
N VAL A 213 -15.04 -13.36 13.77
CA VAL A 213 -15.33 -14.23 14.92
C VAL A 213 -16.84 -14.43 15.05
#